data_2cf4572645350738ace4cfe68e593e89
#
_entry.id   2cf4572645350738ace4cfe68e593e89
#
_cell.length_a   1.000
_cell.length_b   1.000
_cell.length_c   1.000
_cell.angle_alpha   90.00
_cell.angle_beta   90.00
_cell.angle_gamma   90.00
#
_symmetry.space_group_name_H-M   'P 1'
#
loop_
_entity.id
_entity.type
_entity.pdbx_description
1 polymer ?
#
loop_
_entity_poly.entity_id
_entity_poly.type
_entity_poly.pdbx_seq_one_letter_code
_entity_poly.pdbx_strand_id
1 'polypeptide(L)'
;MNKLKKIVFLFALSGALNINSAPNSIIAIVNDEIITFDSISQQIKPSYKKSDKLALVEKQIDLILQQAKIKVLGIQPKAESINAMLSNIAAKNGITFSQLKLNNQFDEITKNVISQLSLRGLKQIILEKANIQLTQDEFEQALAKNPSTESDFSEQIKIAQIVINSVEQSATLIKSKDELMREFLANLRGKIQQGESFSKLAKLHSHDPSYQQGGESGWLDKQKLPELFKQQLSLLKSDEISQPFKTGDSWRIIKLANERKVDNHITKLKSTLLQNKQTVYFNNWLKTLRKDAYIDIFEHKLD
;
A
#
# COMPACT_ATOMS: atom_id res chain seq x y z
N MET A 1 -8.70 37.05 8.11
CA MET A 1 -8.84 36.93 6.63
C MET A 1 -8.48 35.51 6.22
N ASN A 2 -9.51 34.64 6.22
CA ASN A 2 -9.35 33.21 5.94
C ASN A 2 -9.30 32.98 4.43
N LYS A 3 -8.11 32.65 3.93
CA LYS A 3 -7.99 32.10 2.56
C LYS A 3 -8.35 30.62 2.60
N LEU A 4 -9.64 30.31 2.45
CA LEU A 4 -10.08 28.96 2.09
C LEU A 4 -9.53 28.68 0.69
N LYS A 5 -8.44 27.94 0.61
CA LYS A 5 -7.97 27.37 -0.66
C LYS A 5 -9.01 26.34 -1.10
N LYS A 6 -9.71 26.66 -2.19
CA LYS A 6 -10.63 25.74 -2.86
C LYS A 6 -9.87 24.44 -3.15
N ILE A 7 -10.37 23.34 -2.62
CA ILE A 7 -9.92 22.00 -2.97
C ILE A 7 -10.25 21.82 -4.44
N VAL A 8 -9.25 21.96 -5.28
CA VAL A 8 -9.37 21.66 -6.70
C VAL A 8 -9.17 20.16 -6.85
N PHE A 9 -10.28 19.42 -6.68
CA PHE A 9 -10.39 18.16 -7.40
C PHE A 9 -10.29 18.55 -8.88
N LEU A 10 -9.24 18.11 -9.54
CA LEU A 10 -9.13 18.28 -11.01
C LEU A 10 -10.14 17.34 -11.67
N PHE A 11 -11.43 17.62 -11.47
CA PHE A 11 -12.46 17.30 -12.42
C PHE A 11 -12.34 18.38 -13.48
N ALA A 12 -11.77 18.02 -14.62
CA ALA A 12 -11.75 18.89 -15.79
C ALA A 12 -13.22 19.23 -16.11
N LEU A 13 -13.60 20.45 -15.74
CA LEU A 13 -14.85 21.07 -16.20
C LEU A 13 -14.62 21.48 -17.64
N SER A 14 -14.71 20.54 -18.57
CA SER A 14 -14.71 20.80 -20.01
C SER A 14 -16.15 20.94 -20.47
N GLY A 15 -16.37 22.05 -21.15
CA GLY A 15 -17.63 22.59 -21.61
C GLY A 15 -18.59 21.60 -22.23
N ALA A 16 -19.87 21.85 -22.00
CA ALA A 16 -21.00 21.16 -22.56
C ALA A 16 -20.93 21.10 -24.10
N LEU A 17 -20.51 19.95 -24.61
CA LEU A 17 -20.88 19.58 -25.98
C LEU A 17 -22.24 18.86 -25.86
N ASN A 18 -23.23 19.37 -26.59
CA ASN A 18 -24.54 18.76 -26.74
C ASN A 18 -24.40 17.36 -27.36
N ILE A 19 -24.17 16.36 -26.53
CA ILE A 19 -24.36 14.97 -26.93
C ILE A 19 -25.85 14.74 -26.74
N ASN A 20 -26.61 14.63 -27.82
CA ASN A 20 -28.01 14.26 -27.87
C ASN A 20 -28.18 12.78 -27.54
N SER A 21 -27.75 12.35 -26.37
CA SER A 21 -28.23 11.09 -25.80
C SER A 21 -29.16 11.47 -24.64
N ALA A 22 -30.38 10.96 -24.67
CA ALA A 22 -31.36 11.24 -23.63
C ALA A 22 -30.72 10.94 -22.26
N PRO A 23 -30.74 11.91 -21.30
CA PRO A 23 -30.24 11.65 -19.97
C PRO A 23 -30.97 10.42 -19.41
N ASN A 24 -30.24 9.47 -18.80
CA ASN A 24 -30.72 8.20 -18.26
C ASN A 24 -31.07 7.09 -19.28
N SER A 25 -30.55 7.10 -20.52
CA SER A 25 -30.72 5.94 -21.40
C SER A 25 -30.00 4.71 -20.81
N ILE A 26 -30.72 3.60 -20.69
CA ILE A 26 -30.13 2.30 -20.31
C ILE A 26 -29.24 1.84 -21.48
N ILE A 27 -27.98 1.59 -21.20
CA ILE A 27 -26.96 1.18 -22.20
C ILE A 27 -26.53 -0.27 -22.02
N ALA A 28 -26.74 -0.86 -20.83
CA ALA A 28 -26.58 -2.29 -20.62
C ALA A 28 -27.42 -2.79 -19.44
N ILE A 29 -27.68 -4.10 -19.42
CA ILE A 29 -28.31 -4.84 -18.30
C ILE A 29 -27.35 -5.96 -17.90
N VAL A 30 -27.13 -6.11 -16.60
CA VAL A 30 -26.27 -7.15 -16.02
C VAL A 30 -27.03 -7.82 -14.87
N ASN A 31 -27.55 -9.02 -15.09
CA ASN A 31 -28.52 -9.67 -14.19
C ASN A 31 -29.69 -8.70 -13.88
N ASP A 32 -29.83 -8.32 -12.59
CA ASP A 32 -30.90 -7.41 -12.14
C ASP A 32 -30.42 -5.92 -12.07
N GLU A 33 -29.19 -5.63 -12.49
CA GLU A 33 -28.60 -4.28 -12.42
C GLU A 33 -28.59 -3.62 -13.79
N ILE A 34 -28.88 -2.31 -13.83
CA ILE A 34 -28.87 -1.52 -15.06
C ILE A 34 -27.66 -0.59 -15.11
N ILE A 35 -27.08 -0.44 -16.29
CA ILE A 35 -26.03 0.56 -16.57
C ILE A 35 -26.66 1.64 -17.45
N THR A 36 -26.63 2.86 -16.98
CA THR A 36 -27.12 4.01 -17.74
C THR A 36 -25.96 4.77 -18.38
N PHE A 37 -26.27 5.56 -19.41
CA PHE A 37 -25.26 6.43 -20.05
C PHE A 37 -24.62 7.39 -19.05
N ASP A 38 -25.40 7.95 -18.13
CA ASP A 38 -24.90 8.83 -17.07
C ASP A 38 -23.82 8.19 -16.20
N SER A 39 -23.92 6.87 -15.94
CA SER A 39 -22.95 6.17 -15.10
C SER A 39 -21.53 6.14 -15.69
N ILE A 40 -21.40 6.36 -16.99
CA ILE A 40 -20.10 6.42 -17.69
C ILE A 40 -19.78 7.81 -18.23
N SER A 41 -20.75 8.71 -18.30
CA SER A 41 -20.65 10.02 -18.97
C SER A 41 -19.47 10.85 -18.51
N GLN A 42 -19.20 10.88 -17.19
CA GLN A 42 -18.09 11.63 -16.62
C GLN A 42 -16.69 11.07 -17.01
N GLN A 43 -16.63 9.84 -17.50
CA GLN A 43 -15.39 9.21 -17.95
C GLN A 43 -15.17 9.35 -19.45
N ILE A 44 -16.21 9.81 -20.20
CA ILE A 44 -16.14 9.98 -21.65
C ILE A 44 -15.35 11.27 -21.98
N LYS A 45 -14.31 11.13 -22.79
CA LYS A 45 -13.56 12.27 -23.34
C LYS A 45 -14.11 12.64 -24.73
N PRO A 46 -13.97 13.90 -25.16
CA PRO A 46 -14.43 14.32 -26.50
C PRO A 46 -13.85 13.51 -27.66
N SER A 47 -12.65 12.93 -27.47
CA SER A 47 -11.97 12.10 -28.47
C SER A 47 -12.43 10.65 -28.51
N TYR A 48 -13.32 10.22 -27.60
CA TYR A 48 -13.74 8.82 -27.51
C TYR A 48 -14.64 8.44 -28.68
N LYS A 49 -14.26 7.31 -29.30
CA LYS A 49 -15.08 6.63 -30.30
C LYS A 49 -16.05 5.67 -29.59
N LYS A 50 -16.98 5.08 -30.34
CA LYS A 50 -17.90 4.06 -29.85
C LYS A 50 -17.18 2.91 -29.15
N SER A 51 -16.07 2.42 -29.70
CA SER A 51 -15.25 1.37 -29.08
C SER A 51 -14.71 1.75 -27.70
N ASP A 52 -14.36 3.04 -27.50
CA ASP A 52 -13.85 3.51 -26.20
C ASP A 52 -14.99 3.60 -25.18
N LYS A 53 -16.18 4.04 -25.60
CA LYS A 53 -17.39 4.05 -24.78
C LYS A 53 -17.79 2.63 -24.42
N LEU A 54 -17.76 1.69 -25.37
CA LEU A 54 -18.02 0.26 -25.11
C LEU A 54 -17.04 -0.30 -24.06
N ALA A 55 -15.77 0.04 -24.14
CA ALA A 55 -14.79 -0.39 -23.13
C ALA A 55 -15.11 0.12 -21.72
N LEU A 56 -15.71 1.33 -21.59
CA LEU A 56 -16.21 1.82 -20.30
C LEU A 56 -17.40 1.01 -19.80
N VAL A 57 -18.34 0.65 -20.69
CA VAL A 57 -19.48 -0.22 -20.35
C VAL A 57 -19.00 -1.58 -19.89
N GLU A 58 -18.07 -2.19 -20.62
CA GLU A 58 -17.45 -3.48 -20.28
C GLU A 58 -16.79 -3.46 -18.89
N LYS A 59 -16.06 -2.37 -18.59
CA LYS A 59 -15.46 -2.16 -17.27
C LYS A 59 -16.52 -2.04 -16.17
N GLN A 60 -17.63 -1.37 -16.45
CA GLN A 60 -18.74 -1.23 -15.50
C GLN A 60 -19.45 -2.57 -15.25
N ILE A 61 -19.61 -3.39 -16.29
CA ILE A 61 -20.12 -4.77 -16.17
C ILE A 61 -19.22 -5.57 -15.22
N ASP A 62 -17.90 -5.56 -15.45
CA ASP A 62 -16.94 -6.25 -14.56
C ASP A 62 -17.05 -5.78 -13.12
N LEU A 63 -17.26 -4.49 -12.92
CA LEU A 63 -17.40 -3.91 -11.57
C LEU A 63 -18.67 -4.44 -10.88
N ILE A 64 -19.80 -4.44 -11.57
CA ILE A 64 -21.09 -4.96 -11.06
C ILE A 64 -20.95 -6.44 -10.67
N LEU A 65 -20.37 -7.27 -11.53
CA LEU A 65 -20.17 -8.68 -11.25
C LEU A 65 -19.25 -8.93 -10.06
N GLN A 66 -18.19 -8.15 -9.93
CA GLN A 66 -17.31 -8.20 -8.78
C GLN A 66 -18.01 -7.76 -7.49
N GLN A 67 -18.82 -6.69 -7.54
CA GLN A 67 -19.60 -6.22 -6.39
C GLN A 67 -20.63 -7.26 -5.94
N ALA A 68 -21.32 -7.92 -6.87
CA ALA A 68 -22.20 -9.04 -6.55
C ALA A 68 -21.43 -10.17 -5.83
N LYS A 69 -20.21 -10.49 -6.31
CA LYS A 69 -19.38 -11.53 -5.67
C LYS A 69 -18.86 -11.11 -4.29
N ILE A 70 -18.51 -9.84 -4.12
CA ILE A 70 -18.15 -9.26 -2.81
C ILE A 70 -19.29 -9.44 -1.81
N LYS A 71 -20.52 -9.12 -2.21
CA LYS A 71 -21.73 -9.26 -1.39
C LYS A 71 -21.95 -10.70 -0.99
N VAL A 72 -21.88 -11.64 -1.95
CA VAL A 72 -22.05 -13.09 -1.70
C VAL A 72 -20.99 -13.63 -0.76
N LEU A 73 -19.73 -13.17 -0.87
CA LEU A 73 -18.63 -13.61 -0.02
C LEU A 73 -18.56 -12.87 1.32
N GLY A 74 -19.40 -11.86 1.56
CA GLY A 74 -19.40 -11.05 2.79
C GLY A 74 -18.10 -10.27 3.00
N ILE A 75 -17.43 -9.84 1.92
CA ILE A 75 -16.14 -9.15 2.01
C ILE A 75 -16.38 -7.73 2.48
N GLN A 76 -15.83 -7.42 3.67
CA GLN A 76 -15.88 -6.09 4.26
C GLN A 76 -14.48 -5.65 4.70
N PRO A 77 -14.04 -4.45 4.31
CA PRO A 77 -12.75 -3.92 4.78
C PRO A 77 -12.84 -3.55 6.26
N LYS A 78 -11.73 -3.73 6.98
CA LYS A 78 -11.62 -3.34 8.38
C LYS A 78 -11.65 -1.81 8.52
N ALA A 79 -12.24 -1.32 9.62
CA ALA A 79 -12.34 0.11 9.91
C ALA A 79 -10.96 0.81 9.91
N GLU A 80 -9.92 0.13 10.42
CA GLU A 80 -8.55 0.64 10.43
C GLU A 80 -8.03 0.88 9.00
N SER A 81 -8.31 -0.04 8.07
CA SER A 81 -7.90 0.10 6.67
C SER A 81 -8.63 1.24 5.96
N ILE A 82 -9.92 1.43 6.26
CA ILE A 82 -10.71 2.54 5.75
C ILE A 82 -10.14 3.86 6.26
N ASN A 83 -9.91 3.97 7.57
CA ASN A 83 -9.37 5.18 8.20
C ASN A 83 -7.95 5.50 7.68
N ALA A 84 -7.09 4.49 7.52
CA ALA A 84 -5.76 4.68 6.96
C ALA A 84 -5.81 5.22 5.52
N MET A 85 -6.71 4.68 4.68
CA MET A 85 -6.85 5.15 3.30
C MET A 85 -7.44 6.56 3.24
N LEU A 86 -8.43 6.89 4.06
CA LEU A 86 -8.99 8.25 4.17
C LEU A 86 -7.94 9.25 4.68
N SER A 87 -7.12 8.87 5.67
CA SER A 87 -6.00 9.69 6.15
C SER A 87 -4.96 9.94 5.05
N ASN A 88 -4.64 8.95 4.25
CA ASN A 88 -3.75 9.10 3.10
C ASN A 88 -4.34 10.04 2.02
N ILE A 89 -5.65 9.97 1.78
CA ILE A 89 -6.34 10.89 0.88
C ILE A 89 -6.26 12.33 1.42
N ALA A 90 -6.51 12.53 2.71
CA ALA A 90 -6.39 13.83 3.36
C ALA A 90 -4.98 14.40 3.22
N ALA A 91 -3.95 13.60 3.56
CA ALA A 91 -2.55 13.99 3.47
C ALA A 91 -2.12 14.37 2.04
N LYS A 92 -2.52 13.59 1.03
CA LYS A 92 -2.26 13.90 -0.40
C LYS A 92 -2.89 15.21 -0.86
N ASN A 93 -4.00 15.61 -0.25
CA ASN A 93 -4.67 16.88 -0.52
C ASN A 93 -4.21 18.03 0.40
N GLY A 94 -3.20 17.80 1.25
CA GLY A 94 -2.64 18.82 2.14
C GLY A 94 -3.59 19.22 3.27
N ILE A 95 -4.52 18.36 3.66
CA ILE A 95 -5.50 18.59 4.75
C ILE A 95 -5.40 17.51 5.82
N THR A 96 -5.93 17.80 7.01
CA THR A 96 -6.03 16.80 8.08
C THR A 96 -7.21 15.86 7.84
N PHE A 97 -7.20 14.70 8.48
CA PHE A 97 -8.34 13.77 8.45
C PHE A 97 -9.62 14.41 9.04
N SER A 98 -9.49 15.22 10.08
CA SER A 98 -10.61 15.96 10.66
C SER A 98 -11.23 16.94 9.65
N GLN A 99 -10.41 17.64 8.87
CA GLN A 99 -10.89 18.52 7.80
C GLN A 99 -11.55 17.74 6.65
N LEU A 100 -11.04 16.56 6.31
CA LEU A 100 -11.68 15.69 5.32
C LEU A 100 -13.08 15.26 5.77
N LYS A 101 -13.28 14.94 7.06
CA LYS A 101 -14.59 14.56 7.63
C LYS A 101 -15.65 15.68 7.54
N LEU A 102 -15.22 16.93 7.51
CA LEU A 102 -16.12 18.09 7.37
C LEU A 102 -16.49 18.40 5.91
N ASN A 103 -15.91 17.65 4.95
CA ASN A 103 -16.23 17.83 3.54
C ASN A 103 -17.63 17.28 3.25
N ASN A 104 -18.42 18.02 2.47
CA ASN A 104 -19.76 17.60 2.04
C ASN A 104 -19.79 16.32 1.20
N GLN A 105 -18.65 15.93 0.60
CA GLN A 105 -18.48 14.69 -0.18
C GLN A 105 -17.86 13.55 0.67
N PHE A 106 -17.73 13.71 1.99
CA PHE A 106 -17.05 12.71 2.83
C PHE A 106 -17.69 11.32 2.74
N ASP A 107 -19.01 11.25 2.72
CA ASP A 107 -19.75 9.98 2.63
C ASP A 107 -19.50 9.29 1.27
N GLU A 108 -19.45 10.06 0.18
CA GLU A 108 -19.14 9.55 -1.15
C GLU A 108 -17.69 9.06 -1.23
N ILE A 109 -16.75 9.85 -0.73
CA ILE A 109 -15.33 9.45 -0.65
C ILE A 109 -15.20 8.16 0.17
N THR A 110 -15.91 8.05 1.28
CA THR A 110 -15.88 6.87 2.15
C THR A 110 -16.45 5.64 1.43
N LYS A 111 -17.59 5.76 0.74
CA LYS A 111 -18.18 4.69 -0.07
C LYS A 111 -17.20 4.21 -1.16
N ASN A 112 -16.54 5.14 -1.83
CA ASN A 112 -15.55 4.84 -2.86
C ASN A 112 -14.33 4.11 -2.26
N VAL A 113 -13.85 4.52 -1.09
CA VAL A 113 -12.76 3.84 -0.35
C VAL A 113 -13.17 2.42 0.02
N ILE A 114 -14.36 2.23 0.59
CA ILE A 114 -14.89 0.89 0.93
C ILE A 114 -14.96 0.01 -0.31
N SER A 115 -15.51 0.51 -1.41
CA SER A 115 -15.59 -0.22 -2.68
C SER A 115 -14.22 -0.64 -3.18
N GLN A 116 -13.25 0.27 -3.23
CA GLN A 116 -11.87 -0.03 -3.66
C GLN A 116 -11.18 -1.07 -2.78
N LEU A 117 -11.33 -0.96 -1.46
CA LEU A 117 -10.77 -1.93 -0.52
C LEU A 117 -11.42 -3.30 -0.65
N SER A 118 -12.75 -3.35 -0.85
CA SER A 118 -13.49 -4.60 -1.06
C SER A 118 -13.09 -5.29 -2.35
N LEU A 119 -12.93 -4.55 -3.45
CA LEU A 119 -12.45 -5.07 -4.74
C LEU A 119 -11.01 -5.62 -4.61
N ARG A 120 -10.14 -4.92 -3.88
CA ARG A 120 -8.79 -5.40 -3.58
C ARG A 120 -8.83 -6.68 -2.75
N GLY A 121 -9.68 -6.73 -1.72
CA GLY A 121 -9.88 -7.92 -0.89
C GLY A 121 -10.41 -9.10 -1.69
N LEU A 122 -11.37 -8.89 -2.60
CA LEU A 122 -11.86 -9.92 -3.51
C LEU A 122 -10.73 -10.47 -4.37
N LYS A 123 -9.97 -9.59 -5.04
CA LYS A 123 -8.82 -10.01 -5.88
C LYS A 123 -7.83 -10.83 -5.07
N GLN A 124 -7.50 -10.40 -3.86
CA GLN A 124 -6.58 -11.11 -2.98
C GLN A 124 -7.10 -12.51 -2.66
N ILE A 125 -8.35 -12.66 -2.22
CA ILE A 125 -8.96 -13.96 -1.90
C ILE A 125 -8.93 -14.91 -3.11
N ILE A 126 -9.26 -14.40 -4.31
CA ILE A 126 -9.26 -15.21 -5.54
C ILE A 126 -7.84 -15.68 -5.88
N LEU A 127 -6.84 -14.81 -5.76
CA LEU A 127 -5.44 -15.15 -6.05
C LEU A 127 -4.83 -16.07 -4.99
N GLU A 128 -5.16 -15.89 -3.71
CA GLU A 128 -4.72 -16.78 -2.62
C GLU A 128 -5.26 -18.19 -2.80
N LYS A 129 -6.55 -18.33 -3.14
CA LYS A 129 -7.14 -19.65 -3.42
C LYS A 129 -6.52 -20.32 -4.63
N ALA A 130 -6.08 -19.57 -5.62
CA ALA A 130 -5.43 -20.08 -6.82
C ALA A 130 -4.01 -20.58 -6.57
N ASN A 131 -3.37 -20.15 -5.47
CA ASN A 131 -1.99 -20.49 -5.11
C ASN A 131 -1.00 -20.37 -6.29
N ILE A 132 -1.06 -19.24 -7.00
CA ILE A 132 -0.26 -19.01 -8.22
C ILE A 132 1.21 -18.89 -7.84
N GLN A 133 2.02 -19.80 -8.35
CA GLN A 133 3.45 -19.81 -8.18
C GLN A 133 4.17 -19.67 -9.51
N LEU A 134 5.36 -19.08 -9.48
CA LEU A 134 6.27 -19.07 -10.61
C LEU A 134 7.12 -20.33 -10.58
N THR A 135 7.10 -21.12 -11.66
CA THR A 135 7.97 -22.29 -11.78
C THR A 135 9.38 -21.87 -12.14
N GLN A 136 10.35 -22.78 -11.88
CA GLN A 136 11.74 -22.54 -12.23
C GLN A 136 11.91 -22.40 -13.74
N ASP A 137 11.27 -23.26 -14.53
CA ASP A 137 11.34 -23.23 -16.00
C ASP A 137 10.80 -21.91 -16.58
N GLU A 138 9.66 -21.41 -16.08
CA GLU A 138 9.10 -20.12 -16.51
C GLU A 138 10.06 -18.97 -16.22
N PHE A 139 10.72 -19.03 -15.07
CA PHE A 139 11.70 -18.02 -14.70
C PHE A 139 12.94 -18.09 -15.59
N GLU A 140 13.50 -19.27 -15.83
CA GLU A 140 14.69 -19.48 -16.68
C GLU A 140 14.42 -19.06 -18.12
N GLN A 141 13.27 -19.41 -18.69
CA GLN A 141 12.87 -18.96 -20.03
C GLN A 141 12.73 -17.44 -20.11
N ALA A 142 12.19 -16.80 -19.07
CA ALA A 142 12.06 -15.36 -19.04
C ALA A 142 13.42 -14.67 -18.88
N LEU A 143 14.31 -15.22 -18.06
CA LEU A 143 15.67 -14.72 -17.87
C LEU A 143 16.48 -14.82 -19.16
N ALA A 144 16.36 -15.93 -19.90
CA ALA A 144 17.01 -16.09 -21.19
C ALA A 144 16.57 -15.06 -22.24
N LYS A 145 15.28 -14.64 -22.20
CA LYS A 145 14.73 -13.60 -23.08
C LYS A 145 15.06 -12.18 -22.62
N ASN A 146 15.38 -12.00 -21.34
CA ASN A 146 15.70 -10.73 -20.71
C ASN A 146 17.01 -10.84 -19.94
N PRO A 147 18.15 -11.04 -20.63
CA PRO A 147 19.44 -11.14 -19.96
C PRO A 147 19.76 -9.83 -19.25
N SER A 148 20.31 -9.91 -18.06
CA SER A 148 20.84 -8.75 -17.37
C SER A 148 22.04 -8.22 -18.13
N THR A 149 22.01 -6.98 -18.58
CA THR A 149 23.15 -6.31 -19.24
C THR A 149 24.10 -5.67 -18.24
N GLU A 150 23.63 -5.37 -17.04
CA GLU A 150 24.40 -4.86 -15.92
C GLU A 150 23.86 -5.45 -14.62
N SER A 151 24.75 -5.90 -13.75
CA SER A 151 24.35 -6.41 -12.43
C SER A 151 23.97 -5.23 -11.51
N ASP A 152 22.69 -4.93 -11.45
CA ASP A 152 22.14 -3.99 -10.48
C ASP A 152 21.85 -4.72 -9.15
N PHE A 153 22.83 -4.65 -8.24
CA PHE A 153 22.68 -5.19 -6.90
C PHE A 153 22.31 -4.10 -5.90
N SER A 154 21.34 -4.38 -5.05
CA SER A 154 21.13 -3.62 -3.83
C SER A 154 21.66 -4.35 -2.61
N GLU A 155 22.26 -3.61 -1.69
CA GLU A 155 22.59 -4.11 -0.37
C GLU A 155 21.38 -3.95 0.52
N GLN A 156 20.87 -5.06 1.05
CA GLN A 156 19.78 -5.07 2.01
C GLN A 156 20.29 -5.54 3.36
N ILE A 157 19.75 -4.91 4.41
CA ILE A 157 20.09 -5.23 5.78
C ILE A 157 18.81 -5.52 6.60
N LYS A 158 18.95 -6.35 7.62
CA LYS A 158 18.02 -6.45 8.73
C LYS A 158 18.65 -5.82 9.95
N ILE A 159 17.91 -4.98 10.62
CA ILE A 159 18.29 -4.41 11.92
C ILE A 159 17.28 -4.80 12.99
N ALA A 160 17.72 -4.86 14.22
CA ALA A 160 16.86 -4.80 15.38
C ALA A 160 17.12 -3.49 16.12
N GLN A 161 16.09 -2.87 16.70
CA GLN A 161 16.23 -1.60 17.42
C GLN A 161 15.48 -1.61 18.75
N ILE A 162 16.05 -0.89 19.71
CA ILE A 162 15.38 -0.49 20.95
C ILE A 162 15.29 1.01 20.93
N VAL A 163 14.08 1.56 21.01
CA VAL A 163 13.79 2.98 20.96
C VAL A 163 13.17 3.43 22.26
N ILE A 164 13.69 4.50 22.84
CA ILE A 164 13.17 5.10 24.07
C ILE A 164 12.75 6.55 23.77
N ASN A 165 11.47 6.85 23.98
CA ASN A 165 10.88 8.19 23.81
C ASN A 165 10.74 8.93 25.12
N SER A 166 10.70 8.20 26.25
CA SER A 166 10.53 8.75 27.58
C SER A 166 11.16 7.81 28.62
N VAL A 167 11.59 8.39 29.72
CA VAL A 167 12.00 7.68 30.94
C VAL A 167 11.30 8.33 32.12
N GLU A 168 11.04 7.57 33.16
CA GLU A 168 10.55 8.12 34.43
C GLU A 168 11.61 9.03 35.01
N GLN A 169 11.25 10.28 35.27
CA GLN A 169 12.11 11.27 35.86
C GLN A 169 11.76 11.40 37.33
N SER A 170 12.65 11.00 38.18
CA SER A 170 12.52 11.26 39.62
C SER A 170 12.76 12.77 39.89
N ALA A 171 11.92 13.38 40.71
CA ALA A 171 12.03 14.81 41.06
C ALA A 171 13.36 15.20 41.74
N THR A 172 14.14 14.22 42.14
CA THR A 172 15.44 14.41 42.81
C THR A 172 16.66 14.35 41.88
N LEU A 173 16.47 14.05 40.58
CA LEU A 173 17.58 13.90 39.64
C LEU A 173 17.85 15.23 38.89
N ILE A 174 19.08 15.69 38.96
CA ILE A 174 19.59 16.92 38.28
C ILE A 174 19.87 16.65 36.78
N LYS A 175 19.72 15.38 36.30
CA LYS A 175 20.05 15.00 34.93
C LYS A 175 18.91 15.36 33.95
N SER A 176 19.31 15.76 32.75
CA SER A 176 18.36 16.01 31.65
C SER A 176 17.69 14.69 31.18
N LYS A 177 16.49 14.81 30.62
CA LYS A 177 15.78 13.68 30.03
C LYS A 177 16.63 12.94 28.97
N ASP A 178 17.40 13.67 28.18
CA ASP A 178 18.27 13.11 27.14
C ASP A 178 19.40 12.27 27.76
N GLU A 179 20.02 12.75 28.85
CA GLU A 179 21.06 11.98 29.56
C GLU A 179 20.51 10.71 30.15
N LEU A 180 19.31 10.75 30.76
CA LEU A 180 18.68 9.58 31.34
C LEU A 180 18.37 8.52 30.28
N MET A 181 17.81 8.93 29.11
CA MET A 181 17.52 8.01 28.01
C MET A 181 18.80 7.39 27.44
N ARG A 182 19.84 8.19 27.26
CA ARG A 182 21.15 7.73 26.79
C ARG A 182 21.77 6.72 27.75
N GLU A 183 21.80 7.02 29.03
CA GLU A 183 22.35 6.15 30.08
C GLU A 183 21.55 4.84 30.19
N PHE A 184 20.22 4.94 30.12
CA PHE A 184 19.37 3.75 30.11
C PHE A 184 19.70 2.81 28.94
N LEU A 185 19.81 3.34 27.73
CA LEU A 185 20.19 2.54 26.56
C LEU A 185 21.62 2.02 26.63
N ALA A 186 22.56 2.80 27.21
CA ALA A 186 23.93 2.33 27.44
C ALA A 186 23.96 1.15 28.43
N ASN A 187 23.12 1.17 29.47
CA ASN A 187 22.96 0.06 30.40
C ASN A 187 22.38 -1.18 29.69
N LEU A 188 21.32 -1.01 28.88
CA LEU A 188 20.76 -2.12 28.09
C LEU A 188 21.79 -2.71 27.14
N ARG A 189 22.59 -1.86 26.48
CA ARG A 189 23.69 -2.30 25.62
C ARG A 189 24.71 -3.11 26.39
N GLY A 190 25.10 -2.67 27.59
CA GLY A 190 26.01 -3.41 28.48
C GLY A 190 25.47 -4.80 28.84
N LYS A 191 24.20 -4.91 29.19
CA LYS A 191 23.54 -6.19 29.46
C LYS A 191 23.56 -7.14 28.26
N ILE A 192 23.30 -6.62 27.05
CA ILE A 192 23.34 -7.42 25.83
C ILE A 192 24.76 -7.91 25.55
N GLN A 193 25.78 -7.08 25.76
CA GLN A 193 27.19 -7.47 25.65
C GLN A 193 27.60 -8.56 26.68
N GLN A 194 26.90 -8.63 27.81
CA GLN A 194 27.04 -9.68 28.82
C GLN A 194 26.23 -10.93 28.51
N GLY A 195 25.52 -10.98 27.38
CA GLY A 195 24.79 -12.17 26.92
C GLY A 195 23.26 -12.11 27.09
N GLU A 196 22.69 -10.98 27.58
CA GLU A 196 21.25 -10.85 27.60
C GLU A 196 20.69 -10.73 26.17
N SER A 197 19.51 -11.31 25.93
CA SER A 197 18.87 -11.30 24.61
C SER A 197 18.39 -9.90 24.23
N PHE A 198 18.87 -9.37 23.09
CA PHE A 198 18.38 -8.12 22.51
C PHE A 198 16.86 -8.14 22.33
N SER A 199 16.32 -9.23 21.76
CA SER A 199 14.88 -9.40 21.51
C SER A 199 14.07 -9.34 22.81
N LYS A 200 14.56 -9.95 23.89
CA LYS A 200 13.88 -9.91 25.19
C LYS A 200 13.83 -8.49 25.74
N LEU A 201 14.96 -7.77 25.69
CA LEU A 201 15.05 -6.38 26.16
C LEU A 201 14.24 -5.42 25.26
N ALA A 202 14.19 -5.65 23.95
CA ALA A 202 13.34 -4.90 23.05
C ALA A 202 11.84 -5.06 23.39
N LYS A 203 11.38 -6.31 23.63
CA LYS A 203 9.99 -6.58 24.05
C LYS A 203 9.63 -5.90 25.37
N LEU A 204 10.59 -5.78 26.27
CA LEU A 204 10.35 -5.24 27.61
C LEU A 204 10.41 -3.71 27.67
N HIS A 205 11.30 -3.10 26.87
CA HIS A 205 11.64 -1.68 27.04
C HIS A 205 11.43 -0.82 25.81
N SER A 206 11.30 -1.40 24.60
CA SER A 206 11.25 -0.58 23.38
C SER A 206 9.87 0.06 23.18
N HIS A 207 9.89 1.34 22.81
CA HIS A 207 8.71 2.08 22.35
C HIS A 207 8.50 2.02 20.83
N ASP A 208 9.32 1.24 20.12
CA ASP A 208 9.15 1.02 18.68
C ASP A 208 8.01 0.03 18.40
N PRO A 209 7.18 0.24 17.37
CA PRO A 209 6.10 -0.70 17.03
C PRO A 209 6.54 -2.14 16.79
N SER A 210 7.82 -2.37 16.41
CA SER A 210 8.38 -3.71 16.20
C SER A 210 8.78 -4.42 17.51
N TYR A 211 8.54 -3.83 18.67
CA TYR A 211 8.96 -4.38 19.96
C TYR A 211 8.48 -5.83 20.19
N GLN A 212 7.25 -6.16 19.76
CA GLN A 212 6.71 -7.53 19.90
C GLN A 212 7.50 -8.57 19.10
N GLN A 213 8.09 -8.16 17.97
CA GLN A 213 8.99 -8.96 17.16
C GLN A 213 10.45 -8.87 17.61
N GLY A 214 10.69 -8.38 18.86
CA GLY A 214 12.05 -8.21 19.37
C GLY A 214 12.81 -7.02 18.80
N GLY A 215 12.09 -6.04 18.23
CA GLY A 215 12.64 -4.86 17.60
C GLY A 215 13.15 -5.08 16.17
N GLU A 216 12.93 -6.27 15.58
CA GLU A 216 13.44 -6.59 14.24
C GLU A 216 12.66 -5.86 13.16
N SER A 217 13.41 -5.33 12.18
CA SER A 217 12.86 -4.83 10.92
C SER A 217 12.67 -5.97 9.90
N GLY A 218 11.89 -5.72 8.84
CA GLY A 218 12.05 -6.45 7.59
C GLY A 218 13.40 -6.15 6.91
N TRP A 219 13.60 -6.67 5.69
CA TRP A 219 14.75 -6.30 4.88
C TRP A 219 14.63 -4.84 4.40
N LEU A 220 15.63 -4.04 4.71
CA LEU A 220 15.72 -2.62 4.37
C LEU A 220 16.81 -2.43 3.31
N ASP A 221 16.54 -1.58 2.33
CA ASP A 221 17.56 -1.15 1.36
C ASP A 221 18.55 -0.20 2.08
N LYS A 222 19.81 -0.60 2.16
CA LYS A 222 20.85 0.14 2.87
C LYS A 222 21.03 1.56 2.34
N GLN A 223 20.86 1.74 1.01
CA GLN A 223 21.02 3.05 0.38
C GLN A 223 19.89 4.02 0.73
N LYS A 224 18.67 3.51 1.03
CA LYS A 224 17.49 4.33 1.35
C LYS A 224 17.38 4.70 2.83
N LEU A 225 18.28 4.23 3.67
CA LEU A 225 18.30 4.61 5.08
C LEU A 225 18.69 6.08 5.27
N PRO A 226 18.15 6.72 6.33
CA PRO A 226 18.63 8.03 6.74
C PRO A 226 20.13 8.01 7.01
N GLU A 227 20.82 9.11 6.72
CA GLU A 227 22.29 9.19 6.79
C GLU A 227 22.85 8.80 8.16
N LEU A 228 22.20 9.24 9.22
CA LEU A 228 22.60 8.89 10.59
C LEU A 228 22.59 7.37 10.85
N PHE A 229 21.61 6.64 10.26
CA PHE A 229 21.57 5.17 10.36
C PHE A 229 22.71 4.54 9.57
N LYS A 230 23.01 5.04 8.37
CA LYS A 230 24.16 4.57 7.58
C LYS A 230 25.46 4.72 8.32
N GLN A 231 25.67 5.88 8.96
CA GLN A 231 26.85 6.15 9.77
C GLN A 231 26.98 5.18 10.94
N GLN A 232 25.90 4.94 11.68
CA GLN A 232 25.93 4.00 12.80
C GLN A 232 26.18 2.56 12.32
N LEU A 233 25.55 2.15 11.23
CA LEU A 233 25.68 0.80 10.67
C LEU A 233 27.05 0.54 10.05
N SER A 234 27.71 1.56 9.50
CA SER A 234 29.07 1.42 8.93
C SER A 234 30.13 1.05 9.99
N LEU A 235 29.83 1.30 11.26
CA LEU A 235 30.70 1.00 12.39
C LEU A 235 30.44 -0.40 12.98
N LEU A 236 29.44 -1.14 12.47
CA LEU A 236 29.00 -2.41 13.03
C LEU A 236 29.33 -3.57 12.11
N LYS A 237 29.78 -4.66 12.71
CA LYS A 237 29.78 -5.98 12.09
C LYS A 237 28.45 -6.68 12.37
N SER A 238 28.21 -7.79 11.67
CA SER A 238 27.04 -8.63 11.94
C SER A 238 26.97 -8.98 13.43
N ASP A 239 25.76 -8.89 13.99
CA ASP A 239 25.44 -9.09 15.42
C ASP A 239 25.95 -8.03 16.39
N GLU A 240 26.69 -7.01 15.94
CA GLU A 240 27.14 -5.91 16.79
C GLU A 240 26.02 -4.86 17.00
N ILE A 241 26.17 -4.12 18.11
CA ILE A 241 25.18 -3.13 18.58
C ILE A 241 25.81 -1.75 18.64
N SER A 242 25.13 -0.76 18.10
CA SER A 242 25.56 0.65 18.11
C SER A 242 25.68 1.22 19.52
N GLN A 243 26.41 2.32 19.64
CA GLN A 243 26.24 3.22 20.76
C GLN A 243 24.83 3.84 20.75
N PRO A 244 24.31 4.28 21.91
CA PRO A 244 23.07 5.07 21.91
C PRO A 244 23.21 6.34 21.07
N PHE A 245 22.23 6.58 20.18
CA PHE A 245 22.19 7.79 19.35
C PHE A 245 20.77 8.35 19.28
N LYS A 246 20.67 9.66 19.06
CA LYS A 246 19.41 10.41 19.06
C LYS A 246 18.86 10.57 17.64
N THR A 247 17.56 10.38 17.49
CA THR A 247 16.81 10.67 16.24
C THR A 247 15.51 11.38 16.59
N GLY A 248 15.39 12.64 16.23
CA GLY A 248 14.28 13.47 16.71
C GLY A 248 14.30 13.57 18.24
N ASP A 249 13.17 13.32 18.87
CA ASP A 249 13.02 13.32 20.33
C ASP A 249 13.30 11.98 21.01
N SER A 250 13.69 10.96 20.21
CA SER A 250 13.92 9.61 20.68
C SER A 250 15.39 9.24 20.68
N TRP A 251 15.77 8.40 21.64
CA TRP A 251 17.08 7.75 21.68
C TRP A 251 16.93 6.28 21.28
N ARG A 252 17.98 5.73 20.65
CA ARG A 252 17.95 4.32 20.20
C ARG A 252 19.32 3.66 20.21
N ILE A 253 19.30 2.35 20.28
CA ILE A 253 20.40 1.47 19.89
C ILE A 253 19.90 0.56 18.77
N ILE A 254 20.78 0.24 17.83
CA ILE A 254 20.48 -0.68 16.73
C ILE A 254 21.48 -1.83 16.74
N LYS A 255 21.01 -3.01 16.40
CA LYS A 255 21.80 -4.20 16.14
C LYS A 255 21.76 -4.51 14.65
N LEU A 256 22.91 -4.75 14.02
CA LEU A 256 22.96 -5.27 12.66
C LEU A 256 22.72 -6.77 12.70
N ALA A 257 21.49 -7.20 12.39
CA ALA A 257 21.12 -8.60 12.50
C ALA A 257 21.55 -9.44 11.28
N ASN A 258 21.49 -8.88 10.09
CA ASN A 258 21.89 -9.60 8.86
C ASN A 258 22.11 -8.64 7.69
N GLU A 259 22.92 -9.06 6.71
CA GLU A 259 23.15 -8.35 5.44
C GLU A 259 23.02 -9.32 4.27
N ARG A 260 22.53 -8.82 3.12
CA ARG A 260 22.51 -9.57 1.87
C ARG A 260 22.66 -8.67 0.65
N LYS A 261 23.21 -9.20 -0.41
CA LYS A 261 23.14 -8.61 -1.76
C LYS A 261 21.98 -9.24 -2.52
N VAL A 262 21.19 -8.39 -3.15
CA VAL A 262 20.02 -8.83 -3.93
C VAL A 262 20.18 -8.30 -5.35
N ASP A 263 20.09 -9.19 -6.33
CA ASP A 263 20.00 -8.81 -7.73
C ASP A 263 18.62 -8.21 -8.00
N ASN A 264 18.61 -6.90 -8.28
CA ASN A 264 17.37 -6.15 -8.52
C ASN A 264 16.70 -6.55 -9.83
N HIS A 265 17.49 -6.89 -10.86
CA HIS A 265 16.96 -7.36 -12.14
C HIS A 265 16.19 -8.67 -11.96
N ILE A 266 16.81 -9.65 -11.30
CA ILE A 266 16.16 -10.94 -10.99
C ILE A 266 14.93 -10.75 -10.14
N THR A 267 15.02 -9.93 -9.09
CA THR A 267 13.88 -9.66 -8.20
C THR A 267 12.72 -9.01 -8.94
N LYS A 268 13.01 -8.00 -9.77
CA LYS A 268 12.04 -7.31 -10.60
C LYS A 268 11.42 -8.25 -11.63
N LEU A 269 12.22 -9.05 -12.30
CA LEU A 269 11.75 -10.04 -13.28
C LEU A 269 10.77 -11.04 -12.64
N LYS A 270 11.16 -11.65 -11.51
CA LYS A 270 10.30 -12.59 -10.78
C LYS A 270 8.97 -11.94 -10.36
N SER A 271 9.02 -10.73 -9.80
CA SER A 271 7.81 -10.01 -9.38
C SER A 271 6.90 -9.67 -10.56
N THR A 272 7.46 -9.24 -11.69
CA THR A 272 6.71 -8.93 -12.92
C THR A 272 6.05 -10.17 -13.50
N LEU A 273 6.77 -11.29 -13.58
CA LEU A 273 6.23 -12.55 -14.07
C LEU A 273 5.08 -13.06 -13.21
N LEU A 274 5.25 -13.04 -11.88
CA LEU A 274 4.21 -13.44 -10.96
C LEU A 274 2.97 -12.54 -11.08
N GLN A 275 3.18 -11.23 -11.14
CA GLN A 275 2.10 -10.25 -11.33
C GLN A 275 1.35 -10.45 -12.65
N ASN A 276 2.05 -10.76 -13.74
CA ASN A 276 1.45 -11.08 -15.02
C ASN A 276 0.61 -12.36 -14.95
N LYS A 277 1.12 -13.43 -14.35
CA LYS A 277 0.36 -14.68 -14.12
C LYS A 277 -0.91 -14.42 -13.30
N GLN A 278 -0.79 -13.68 -12.22
CA GLN A 278 -1.92 -13.28 -11.38
C GLN A 278 -2.95 -12.46 -12.16
N THR A 279 -2.50 -11.55 -13.00
CA THR A 279 -3.38 -10.73 -13.84
C THR A 279 -4.13 -11.59 -14.87
N VAL A 280 -3.43 -12.49 -15.55
CA VAL A 280 -4.06 -13.41 -16.52
C VAL A 280 -5.07 -14.31 -15.81
N TYR A 281 -4.73 -14.87 -14.66
CA TYR A 281 -5.64 -15.71 -13.89
C TYR A 281 -6.88 -14.93 -13.47
N PHE A 282 -6.72 -13.74 -12.90
CA PHE A 282 -7.84 -12.92 -12.47
C PHE A 282 -8.76 -12.50 -13.63
N ASN A 283 -8.18 -12.16 -14.78
CA ASN A 283 -8.95 -11.83 -15.97
C ASN A 283 -9.75 -13.06 -16.51
N ASN A 284 -9.16 -14.26 -16.45
CA ASN A 284 -9.88 -15.48 -16.82
C ASN A 284 -10.99 -15.80 -15.82
N TRP A 285 -10.76 -15.55 -14.53
CA TRP A 285 -11.82 -15.67 -13.53
C TRP A 285 -12.96 -14.66 -13.78
N LEU A 286 -12.68 -13.42 -14.16
CA LEU A 286 -13.71 -12.45 -14.57
C LEU A 286 -14.52 -12.95 -15.77
N LYS A 287 -13.84 -13.56 -16.75
CA LYS A 287 -14.55 -14.18 -17.90
C LYS A 287 -15.50 -15.31 -17.47
N THR A 288 -15.17 -16.08 -16.42
CA THR A 288 -16.12 -17.08 -15.89
C THR A 288 -17.33 -16.41 -15.25
N LEU A 289 -17.15 -15.33 -14.48
CA LEU A 289 -18.28 -14.57 -13.93
C LEU A 289 -19.23 -14.05 -15.01
N ARG A 290 -18.66 -13.59 -16.13
CA ARG A 290 -19.46 -13.11 -17.27
C ARG A 290 -20.27 -14.22 -17.95
N LYS A 291 -19.70 -15.42 -18.06
CA LYS A 291 -20.40 -16.58 -18.66
C LYS A 291 -21.62 -17.02 -17.86
N ASP A 292 -21.55 -16.82 -16.53
CA ASP A 292 -22.61 -17.21 -15.60
C ASP A 292 -23.68 -16.11 -15.41
N ALA A 293 -23.46 -14.92 -16.00
CA ALA A 293 -24.32 -13.75 -15.87
C ALA A 293 -25.16 -13.50 -17.12
N TYR A 294 -26.35 -12.98 -16.94
CA TYR A 294 -27.11 -12.37 -18.03
C TYR A 294 -26.53 -10.99 -18.32
N ILE A 295 -26.08 -10.77 -19.57
CA ILE A 295 -25.50 -9.49 -20.00
C ILE A 295 -26.11 -9.12 -21.33
N ASP A 296 -26.73 -7.95 -21.41
CA ASP A 296 -27.27 -7.37 -22.65
C ASP A 296 -26.75 -5.93 -22.81
N ILE A 297 -26.09 -5.64 -23.93
CA ILE A 297 -25.45 -4.33 -24.21
C ILE A 297 -26.14 -3.69 -25.41
N PHE A 298 -26.70 -2.51 -25.22
CA PHE A 298 -27.35 -1.72 -26.24
C PHE A 298 -26.36 -0.81 -26.97
N GLU A 299 -25.46 -1.40 -27.77
CA GLU A 299 -24.36 -0.69 -28.42
C GLU A 299 -24.82 0.49 -29.29
N HIS A 300 -26.02 0.41 -29.88
CA HIS A 300 -26.60 1.47 -30.71
C HIS A 300 -26.87 2.76 -29.92
N LYS A 301 -26.84 2.72 -28.59
CA LYS A 301 -27.01 3.88 -27.72
C LYS A 301 -25.68 4.53 -27.29
N LEU A 302 -24.56 4.03 -27.81
CA LEU A 302 -23.21 4.56 -27.53
C LEU A 302 -22.70 5.49 -28.66
N ASP A 303 -23.46 5.69 -29.67
CA ASP A 303 -23.12 6.56 -30.81
C ASP A 303 -23.09 8.04 -30.44
#